data_8319fec580f2ab454c4233bea73b6162
#
_entry.id   8319fec580f2ab454c4233bea73b6162
#
_cell.length_a   1.000
_cell.length_b   1.000
_cell.length_c   1.000
_cell.angle_alpha   90.00
_cell.angle_beta   90.00
_cell.angle_gamma   90.00
#
_symmetry.space_group_name_H-M   'P 1'
#
loop_
_entity.id
_entity.type
_entity.pdbx_description
1 polymer ?
#
loop_
_entity_poly.entity_id
_entity_poly.type
_entity_poly.pdbx_seq_one_letter_code
_entity_poly.pdbx_strand_id
1 'polypeptide(L)'
;MKNKINYVEVVDDSDRPLARMNIAEAHRQSLKHRSVIVLLYDSSGELYLQKRSSTKKQYPSRWDVSTSGHVFVTESRKDAAHRVLWTELGIQNAKIKELDKIEASSETGYEFITIYILAKMNVVSTPNPDEVERGYYYSANELDWLIRECRELLTPTLVFLHELEMLYKMK
;
A
#
# COMPACT_ATOMS: atom_id res chain seq x y z
N MET A 1 -8.01 20.73 -14.66
CA MET A 1 -7.26 19.48 -14.41
C MET A 1 -8.04 18.35 -15.06
N LYS A 2 -7.44 17.62 -16.00
CA LYS A 2 -8.08 16.41 -16.55
C LYS A 2 -8.17 15.39 -15.42
N ASN A 3 -9.39 15.01 -15.02
CA ASN A 3 -9.63 13.85 -14.17
C ASN A 3 -8.95 12.65 -14.84
N LYS A 4 -7.82 12.22 -14.31
CA LYS A 4 -7.14 11.03 -14.78
C LYS A 4 -8.07 9.87 -14.40
N ILE A 5 -8.85 9.39 -15.35
CA ILE A 5 -9.75 8.25 -15.13
C ILE A 5 -8.85 7.04 -14.98
N ASN A 6 -8.77 6.54 -13.75
CA ASN A 6 -7.97 5.37 -13.43
C ASN A 6 -8.82 4.11 -13.61
N TYR A 7 -8.50 3.32 -14.63
CA TYR A 7 -9.13 2.03 -14.90
C TYR A 7 -8.29 0.90 -14.32
N VAL A 8 -8.97 -0.06 -13.71
CA VAL A 8 -8.42 -1.33 -13.23
C VAL A 8 -8.99 -2.49 -14.04
N GLU A 9 -8.32 -3.62 -14.02
CA GLU A 9 -8.89 -4.88 -14.47
C GLU A 9 -9.70 -5.51 -13.33
N VAL A 10 -11.00 -5.69 -13.53
CA VAL A 10 -11.83 -6.56 -12.71
C VAL A 10 -11.46 -8.00 -13.03
N VAL A 11 -11.29 -8.83 -12.00
CA VAL A 11 -10.82 -10.21 -12.13
C VAL A 11 -11.78 -11.19 -11.48
N ASP A 12 -11.69 -12.46 -11.85
CA ASP A 12 -12.41 -13.56 -11.22
C ASP A 12 -11.71 -14.06 -9.94
N ASP A 13 -12.25 -15.12 -9.34
CA ASP A 13 -11.70 -15.74 -8.12
C ASP A 13 -10.31 -16.36 -8.31
N SER A 14 -9.89 -16.58 -9.55
CA SER A 14 -8.57 -17.09 -9.92
C SER A 14 -7.64 -16.01 -10.44
N ASP A 15 -7.96 -14.72 -10.17
CA ASP A 15 -7.17 -13.56 -10.61
C ASP A 15 -7.04 -13.43 -12.14
N ARG A 16 -8.03 -13.94 -12.92
CA ARG A 16 -8.06 -13.82 -14.37
C ARG A 16 -8.88 -12.61 -14.78
N PRO A 17 -8.40 -11.80 -15.75
CA PRO A 17 -9.11 -10.60 -16.19
C PRO A 17 -10.48 -10.89 -16.78
N LEU A 18 -11.50 -10.13 -16.36
CA LEU A 18 -12.87 -10.21 -16.87
C LEU A 18 -13.27 -8.94 -17.64
N ALA A 19 -12.96 -7.78 -17.09
CA ALA A 19 -13.40 -6.49 -17.66
C ALA A 19 -12.47 -5.35 -17.20
N ARG A 20 -12.57 -4.22 -17.90
CA ARG A 20 -11.93 -2.96 -17.48
C ARG A 20 -12.98 -2.04 -16.88
N MET A 21 -12.69 -1.46 -15.73
CA MET A 21 -13.64 -0.63 -15.01
C MET A 21 -12.95 0.54 -14.33
N ASN A 22 -13.66 1.66 -14.17
CA ASN A 22 -13.19 2.76 -13.34
C ASN A 22 -13.05 2.27 -11.89
N ILE A 23 -11.96 2.62 -11.22
CA ILE A 23 -11.65 2.16 -9.86
C ILE A 23 -12.74 2.50 -8.84
N ALA A 24 -13.35 3.69 -8.94
CA ALA A 24 -14.42 4.08 -8.02
C ALA A 24 -15.66 3.19 -8.20
N GLU A 25 -15.94 2.77 -9.43
CA GLU A 25 -17.04 1.86 -9.74
C GLU A 25 -16.73 0.42 -9.29
N ALA A 26 -15.51 -0.04 -9.48
CA ALA A 26 -15.07 -1.35 -8.99
C ALA A 26 -15.22 -1.46 -7.46
N HIS A 27 -14.83 -0.42 -6.72
CA HIS A 27 -15.03 -0.35 -5.27
C HIS A 27 -16.51 -0.30 -4.89
N ARG A 28 -17.31 0.53 -5.57
CA ARG A 28 -18.75 0.66 -5.29
C ARG A 28 -19.51 -0.67 -5.44
N GLN A 29 -19.06 -1.51 -6.38
CA GLN A 29 -19.67 -2.83 -6.64
C GLN A 29 -18.94 -3.96 -5.92
N SER A 30 -17.93 -3.68 -5.09
CA SER A 30 -17.13 -4.70 -4.39
C SER A 30 -16.53 -5.75 -5.35
N LEU A 31 -16.07 -5.31 -6.51
CA LEU A 31 -15.51 -6.18 -7.55
C LEU A 31 -14.04 -6.44 -7.29
N LYS A 32 -13.61 -7.69 -7.50
CA LYS A 32 -12.21 -8.08 -7.33
C LYS A 32 -11.32 -7.41 -8.36
N HIS A 33 -10.24 -6.84 -7.87
CA HIS A 33 -9.22 -6.18 -8.68
C HIS A 33 -7.86 -6.30 -7.99
N ARG A 34 -6.81 -5.68 -8.55
CA ARG A 34 -5.43 -5.87 -8.07
C ARG A 34 -4.87 -4.62 -7.43
N SER A 35 -4.10 -4.81 -6.37
CA SER A 35 -3.32 -3.76 -5.73
C SER A 35 -1.92 -4.23 -5.35
N VAL A 36 -1.09 -3.29 -4.96
CA VAL A 36 0.26 -3.51 -4.49
C VAL A 36 0.51 -2.75 -3.19
N ILE A 37 1.33 -3.34 -2.34
CA ILE A 37 1.90 -2.70 -1.16
C ILE A 37 3.42 -2.82 -1.27
N VAL A 38 4.14 -1.75 -0.97
CA VAL A 38 5.59 -1.82 -0.82
C VAL A 38 5.95 -1.45 0.61
N LEU A 39 6.60 -2.35 1.31
CA LEU A 39 7.08 -2.17 2.68
C LEU A 39 8.55 -1.71 2.63
N LEU A 40 8.84 -0.55 3.17
CA LEU A 40 10.19 0.02 3.24
C LEU A 40 10.80 -0.26 4.60
N TYR A 41 12.00 -0.86 4.59
CA TYR A 41 12.77 -1.08 5.80
C TYR A 41 14.11 -0.35 5.73
N ASP A 42 14.53 0.19 6.85
CA ASP A 42 15.85 0.75 6.99
C ASP A 42 16.93 -0.33 7.21
N SER A 43 18.16 0.08 7.47
CA SER A 43 19.27 -0.84 7.74
C SER A 43 19.16 -1.55 9.10
N SER A 44 18.35 -1.04 10.01
CA SER A 44 18.06 -1.63 11.33
C SER A 44 16.87 -2.60 11.29
N GLY A 45 16.15 -2.67 10.15
CA GLY A 45 14.95 -3.50 10.00
C GLY A 45 13.68 -2.82 10.53
N GLU A 46 13.71 -1.53 10.78
CA GLU A 46 12.54 -0.75 11.13
C GLU A 46 11.70 -0.44 9.89
N LEU A 47 10.38 -0.51 10.05
CA LEU A 47 9.40 -0.30 8.96
C LEU A 47 9.01 1.18 8.87
N TYR A 48 9.14 1.75 7.67
CA TYR A 48 8.62 3.09 7.38
C TYR A 48 7.09 3.06 7.33
N LEU A 49 6.43 3.84 8.18
CA LEU A 49 5.00 4.11 8.09
C LEU A 49 4.79 5.54 7.62
N GLN A 50 3.82 5.74 6.72
CA GLN A 50 3.41 7.05 6.29
C GLN A 50 2.16 7.53 7.04
N LYS A 51 2.12 8.81 7.38
CA LYS A 51 0.89 9.48 7.75
C LYS A 51 0.24 10.05 6.50
N ARG A 52 -0.96 9.57 6.20
CA ARG A 52 -1.72 9.99 4.99
C ARG A 52 -2.03 11.48 5.04
N SER A 53 -1.99 12.14 3.90
CA SER A 53 -2.43 13.54 3.80
C SER A 53 -3.86 13.71 4.31
N SER A 54 -4.12 14.84 4.97
CA SER A 54 -5.45 15.22 5.43
C SER A 54 -6.46 15.44 4.29
N THR A 55 -5.98 15.59 3.05
CA THR A 55 -6.80 15.77 1.84
C THR A 55 -7.27 14.44 1.21
N LYS A 56 -6.78 13.31 1.69
CA LYS A 56 -7.17 11.98 1.19
C LYS A 56 -8.64 11.70 1.48
N LYS A 57 -9.35 11.13 0.51
CA LYS A 57 -10.78 10.78 0.66
C LYS A 57 -11.02 9.66 1.67
N GLN A 58 -10.11 8.67 1.69
CA GLN A 58 -10.20 7.54 2.61
C GLN A 58 -9.10 7.65 3.67
N TYR A 59 -9.49 7.48 4.93
CA TYR A 59 -8.58 7.47 6.09
C TYR A 59 -7.62 8.66 6.13
N PRO A 60 -8.10 9.94 6.00
CA PRO A 60 -7.23 11.10 6.09
C PRO A 60 -6.51 11.16 7.44
N SER A 61 -5.28 11.60 7.44
CA SER A 61 -4.43 11.79 8.64
C SER A 61 -4.16 10.53 9.47
N ARG A 62 -4.47 9.32 8.95
CA ARG A 62 -4.12 8.05 9.61
C ARG A 62 -2.75 7.56 9.17
N TRP A 63 -2.12 6.79 10.05
CA TRP A 63 -0.90 6.05 9.74
C TRP A 63 -1.22 4.82 8.89
N ASP A 64 -0.40 4.58 7.89
CA ASP A 64 -0.58 3.54 6.89
C ASP A 64 0.76 2.84 6.60
N VAL A 65 0.69 1.75 5.84
CA VAL A 65 1.88 1.08 5.28
C VAL A 65 2.76 2.05 4.52
N SER A 66 3.99 1.66 4.20
CA SER A 66 4.96 2.57 3.60
C SER A 66 4.46 3.21 2.31
N THR A 67 3.90 2.42 1.38
CA THR A 67 3.14 2.93 0.22
C THR A 67 2.26 1.82 -0.37
N SER A 68 1.16 2.21 -1.01
CA SER A 68 0.23 1.27 -1.63
C SER A 68 -0.53 1.90 -2.81
N GLY A 69 -1.11 1.07 -3.66
CA GLY A 69 -1.98 1.54 -4.73
C GLY A 69 -2.48 0.44 -5.64
N HIS A 70 -3.47 0.78 -6.45
CA HIS A 70 -4.08 -0.15 -7.39
C HIS A 70 -3.19 -0.39 -8.61
N VAL A 71 -3.32 -1.57 -9.22
CA VAL A 71 -2.70 -1.89 -10.51
C VAL A 71 -3.64 -1.42 -11.61
N PHE A 72 -3.21 -0.43 -12.38
CA PHE A 72 -4.01 0.09 -13.49
C PHE A 72 -3.94 -0.80 -14.74
N VAL A 73 -4.92 -0.65 -15.62
CA VAL A 73 -4.91 -1.33 -16.92
C VAL A 73 -3.60 -1.02 -17.67
N THR A 74 -3.01 -2.02 -18.28
CA THR A 74 -1.72 -1.96 -19.00
C THR A 74 -0.46 -1.90 -18.13
N GLU A 75 -0.61 -1.96 -16.83
CA GLU A 75 0.48 -1.92 -15.85
C GLU A 75 0.72 -3.32 -15.27
N SER A 76 1.96 -3.73 -15.11
CA SER A 76 2.28 -4.90 -14.29
C SER A 76 2.21 -4.55 -12.79
N ARG A 77 2.08 -5.55 -11.91
CA ARG A 77 2.15 -5.32 -10.46
C ARG A 77 3.44 -4.63 -10.05
N LYS A 78 4.55 -5.01 -10.68
CA LYS A 78 5.87 -4.42 -10.41
C LYS A 78 5.94 -2.95 -10.86
N ASP A 79 5.36 -2.63 -12.03
CA ASP A 79 5.29 -1.24 -12.50
C ASP A 79 4.40 -0.39 -11.57
N ALA A 80 3.27 -0.94 -11.11
CA ALA A 80 2.43 -0.29 -10.12
C ALA A 80 3.20 0.00 -8.82
N ALA A 81 3.98 -0.97 -8.33
CA ALA A 81 4.82 -0.79 -7.14
C ALA A 81 5.86 0.33 -7.32
N HIS A 82 6.53 0.39 -8.46
CA HIS A 82 7.46 1.48 -8.78
C HIS A 82 6.74 2.82 -8.92
N ARG A 83 5.56 2.85 -9.53
CA ARG A 83 4.76 4.07 -9.66
C ARG A 83 4.35 4.63 -8.29
N VAL A 84 3.85 3.80 -7.36
CA VAL A 84 3.44 4.28 -6.03
C VAL A 84 4.65 4.76 -5.21
N LEU A 85 5.79 4.07 -5.28
CA LEU A 85 7.04 4.54 -4.69
C LEU A 85 7.43 5.93 -5.17
N TRP A 86 7.31 6.17 -6.48
CA TRP A 86 7.61 7.46 -7.07
C TRP A 86 6.57 8.52 -6.69
N THR A 87 5.28 8.22 -6.86
CA THR A 87 4.21 9.22 -6.69
C THR A 87 3.97 9.64 -5.25
N GLU A 88 4.18 8.74 -4.29
CA GLU A 88 3.98 9.03 -2.87
C GLU A 88 5.27 9.44 -2.16
N LEU A 89 6.38 8.76 -2.43
CA LEU A 89 7.62 8.89 -1.66
C LEU A 89 8.80 9.47 -2.45
N GLY A 90 8.63 9.74 -3.75
CA GLY A 90 9.69 10.30 -4.61
C GLY A 90 10.84 9.31 -4.89
N ILE A 91 10.64 8.02 -4.64
CA ILE A 91 11.68 6.99 -4.78
C ILE A 91 11.67 6.43 -6.20
N GLN A 92 12.81 6.51 -6.90
CA GLN A 92 13.02 5.99 -8.25
C GLN A 92 14.05 4.86 -8.26
N ASN A 93 13.98 4.01 -9.29
CA ASN A 93 14.97 2.95 -9.56
C ASN A 93 15.23 2.01 -8.37
N ALA A 94 14.23 1.82 -7.51
CA ALA A 94 14.32 0.97 -6.34
C ALA A 94 14.44 -0.52 -6.72
N LYS A 95 15.29 -1.26 -6.01
CA LYS A 95 15.37 -2.72 -6.13
C LYS A 95 14.37 -3.36 -5.17
N ILE A 96 13.14 -3.56 -5.64
CA ILE A 96 12.09 -4.21 -4.87
C ILE A 96 12.09 -5.73 -5.10
N LYS A 97 11.72 -6.47 -4.06
CA LYS A 97 11.55 -7.93 -4.09
C LYS A 97 10.10 -8.27 -3.69
N GLU A 98 9.47 -9.15 -4.44
CA GLU A 98 8.16 -9.70 -4.05
C GLU A 98 8.32 -10.54 -2.78
N LEU A 99 7.49 -10.27 -1.79
CA LEU A 99 7.49 -10.94 -0.50
C LEU A 99 6.38 -11.98 -0.41
N ASP A 100 5.14 -11.56 -0.70
CA ASP A 100 3.95 -12.39 -0.49
C ASP A 100 2.76 -11.88 -1.32
N LYS A 101 1.67 -12.66 -1.33
CA LYS A 101 0.38 -12.31 -1.93
C LYS A 101 -0.75 -12.60 -0.98
N ILE A 102 -1.77 -11.76 -1.02
CA ILE A 102 -3.01 -11.94 -0.25
C ILE A 102 -4.17 -12.04 -1.23
N GLU A 103 -5.01 -13.04 -1.02
CA GLU A 103 -6.22 -13.26 -1.80
C GLU A 103 -7.26 -12.16 -1.54
N ALA A 104 -8.06 -11.87 -2.57
CA ALA A 104 -9.11 -10.88 -2.47
C ALA A 104 -10.26 -11.35 -1.56
N SER A 105 -10.56 -10.57 -0.52
CA SER A 105 -11.61 -10.81 0.45
C SER A 105 -12.25 -9.49 0.89
N SER A 106 -13.27 -9.56 1.73
CA SER A 106 -13.87 -8.36 2.34
C SER A 106 -12.85 -7.55 3.16
N GLU A 107 -11.92 -8.23 3.83
CA GLU A 107 -10.87 -7.61 4.65
C GLU A 107 -9.84 -6.85 3.79
N THR A 108 -9.61 -7.31 2.56
CA THR A 108 -8.72 -6.62 1.60
C THR A 108 -9.45 -5.57 0.75
N GLY A 109 -10.76 -5.34 0.98
CA GLY A 109 -11.58 -4.49 0.10
C GLY A 109 -11.75 -5.09 -1.30
N TYR A 110 -11.76 -6.41 -1.39
CA TYR A 110 -11.84 -7.19 -2.64
C TYR A 110 -10.60 -7.01 -3.55
N GLU A 111 -9.44 -6.76 -2.95
CA GLU A 111 -8.19 -6.60 -3.69
C GLU A 111 -7.29 -7.84 -3.56
N PHE A 112 -6.80 -8.34 -4.70
CA PHE A 112 -5.64 -9.24 -4.75
C PHE A 112 -4.39 -8.40 -4.52
N ILE A 113 -3.81 -8.51 -3.34
CA ILE A 113 -2.69 -7.67 -2.92
C ILE A 113 -1.37 -8.40 -3.19
N THR A 114 -0.44 -7.76 -3.89
CA THR A 114 0.94 -8.22 -3.98
C THR A 114 1.82 -7.34 -3.11
N ILE A 115 2.55 -7.95 -2.18
CA ILE A 115 3.44 -7.25 -1.25
C ILE A 115 4.87 -7.32 -1.76
N TYR A 116 5.50 -6.16 -1.87
CA TYR A 116 6.92 -5.99 -2.16
C TYR A 116 7.65 -5.44 -0.95
N ILE A 117 8.94 -5.71 -0.89
CA ILE A 117 9.84 -5.09 0.09
C ILE A 117 10.93 -4.28 -0.60
N LEU A 118 11.30 -3.18 0.03
CA LEU A 118 12.48 -2.38 -0.26
C LEU A 118 13.29 -2.25 1.03
N ALA A 119 14.44 -2.90 1.08
CA ALA A 119 15.30 -2.93 2.25
C ALA A 119 16.42 -1.88 2.18
N LYS A 120 16.93 -1.49 3.36
CA LYS A 120 18.09 -0.58 3.53
C LYS A 120 17.83 0.84 2.98
N MET A 121 16.61 1.31 3.06
CA MET A 121 16.23 2.68 2.72
C MET A 121 16.18 3.52 4.01
N ASN A 122 17.30 4.18 4.33
CA ASN A 122 17.43 4.91 5.61
C ASN A 122 16.79 6.30 5.60
N VAL A 123 16.51 6.86 4.44
CA VAL A 123 15.92 8.20 4.31
C VAL A 123 14.91 8.23 3.17
N VAL A 124 13.70 8.67 3.48
CA VAL A 124 12.69 9.06 2.48
C VAL A 124 12.72 10.58 2.39
N SER A 125 13.38 11.11 1.35
CA SER A 125 13.76 12.53 1.30
C SER A 125 12.70 13.46 0.76
N THR A 126 11.77 12.96 -0.06
CA THR A 126 10.81 13.81 -0.79
C THR A 126 9.42 13.20 -0.91
N PRO A 127 8.72 12.94 0.22
CA PRO A 127 7.32 12.54 0.16
C PRO A 127 6.49 13.62 -0.55
N ASN A 128 5.54 13.18 -1.36
CA ASN A 128 4.58 14.08 -2.00
C ASN A 128 3.57 14.57 -0.96
N PRO A 129 3.50 15.88 -0.63
CA PRO A 129 2.63 16.39 0.42
C PRO A 129 1.12 16.23 0.15
N ASP A 130 0.73 16.07 -1.13
CA ASP A 130 -0.67 15.79 -1.50
C ASP A 130 -1.08 14.35 -1.13
N GLU A 131 -0.10 13.46 -0.98
CA GLU A 131 -0.30 12.05 -0.67
C GLU A 131 0.08 11.71 0.78
N VAL A 132 1.21 12.22 1.24
CA VAL A 132 1.86 11.87 2.52
C VAL A 132 2.16 13.13 3.32
N GLU A 133 1.57 13.26 4.51
CA GLU A 133 1.84 14.38 5.42
C GLU A 133 3.25 14.28 6.02
N ARG A 134 3.61 13.08 6.49
CA ARG A 134 4.92 12.76 7.08
C ARG A 134 5.10 11.24 7.17
N GLY A 135 6.30 10.79 7.52
CA GLY A 135 6.56 9.38 7.81
C GLY A 135 7.76 9.20 8.70
N TYR A 136 7.76 8.08 9.43
CA TYR A 136 8.84 7.69 10.34
C TYR A 136 9.07 6.18 10.26
N TYR A 137 10.25 5.75 10.67
CA TYR A 137 10.57 4.34 10.88
C TYR A 137 10.13 3.90 12.26
N TYR A 138 9.56 2.71 12.35
CA TYR A 138 9.03 2.11 13.57
C TYR A 138 9.59 0.70 13.72
N SER A 139 10.04 0.39 14.93
CA SER A 139 10.35 -0.98 15.33
C SER A 139 9.07 -1.81 15.50
N ALA A 140 9.20 -3.12 15.53
CA ALA A 140 8.07 -4.02 15.77
C ALA A 140 7.37 -3.72 17.09
N ASN A 141 8.15 -3.45 18.16
CA ASN A 141 7.60 -3.13 19.48
C ASN A 141 6.80 -1.81 19.51
N GLU A 142 7.26 -0.80 18.78
CA GLU A 142 6.55 0.48 18.68
C GLU A 142 5.24 0.32 17.89
N LEU A 143 5.26 -0.47 16.80
CA LEU A 143 4.04 -0.75 16.06
C LEU A 143 3.05 -1.58 16.90
N ASP A 144 3.52 -2.58 17.65
CA ASP A 144 2.68 -3.35 18.57
C ASP A 144 2.01 -2.44 19.60
N TRP A 145 2.76 -1.47 20.12
CA TRP A 145 2.21 -0.47 21.04
C TRP A 145 1.14 0.40 20.37
N LEU A 146 1.41 0.91 19.17
CA LEU A 146 0.44 1.71 18.39
C LEU A 146 -0.84 0.93 18.11
N ILE A 147 -0.75 -0.35 17.77
CA ILE A 147 -1.91 -1.22 17.49
C ILE A 147 -2.77 -1.38 18.74
N ARG A 148 -2.16 -1.51 19.94
CA ARG A 148 -2.90 -1.69 21.19
C ARG A 148 -3.52 -0.40 21.70
N GLU A 149 -2.76 0.70 21.66
CA GLU A 149 -3.12 1.93 22.39
C GLU A 149 -3.71 3.02 21.47
N CYS A 150 -3.47 2.96 20.16
CA CYS A 150 -3.82 4.01 19.21
C CYS A 150 -4.41 3.46 17.90
N ARG A 151 -5.11 2.33 17.97
CA ARG A 151 -5.63 1.60 16.79
C ARG A 151 -6.45 2.48 15.84
N GLU A 152 -7.22 3.42 16.40
CA GLU A 152 -8.06 4.35 15.63
C GLU A 152 -7.25 5.34 14.78
N LEU A 153 -5.97 5.52 15.08
CA LEU A 153 -5.06 6.35 14.28
C LEU A 153 -4.44 5.60 13.10
N LEU A 154 -4.69 4.31 12.97
CA LEU A 154 -4.11 3.44 11.95
C LEU A 154 -5.14 3.12 10.86
N THR A 155 -4.65 2.83 9.65
CA THR A 155 -5.54 2.33 8.59
C THR A 155 -5.90 0.86 8.84
N PRO A 156 -7.08 0.42 8.39
CA PRO A 156 -7.45 -1.00 8.46
C PRO A 156 -6.42 -1.91 7.78
N THR A 157 -5.84 -1.48 6.67
CA THR A 157 -4.81 -2.24 5.94
C THR A 157 -3.57 -2.49 6.79
N LEU A 158 -3.05 -1.45 7.48
CA LEU A 158 -1.88 -1.61 8.35
C LEU A 158 -2.17 -2.58 9.50
N VAL A 159 -3.34 -2.45 10.14
CA VAL A 159 -3.78 -3.34 11.21
C VAL A 159 -3.94 -4.77 10.71
N PHE A 160 -4.58 -4.96 9.57
CA PHE A 160 -4.79 -6.28 8.97
C PHE A 160 -3.47 -7.01 8.66
N LEU A 161 -2.49 -6.31 8.06
CA LEU A 161 -1.18 -6.90 7.79
C LEU A 161 -0.41 -7.24 9.07
N HIS A 162 -0.57 -6.45 10.12
CA HIS A 162 0.01 -6.76 11.43
C HIS A 162 -0.62 -8.04 12.03
N GLU A 163 -1.95 -8.15 12.01
CA GLU A 163 -2.68 -9.31 12.52
C GLU A 163 -2.38 -10.60 11.73
N LEU A 164 -2.04 -10.49 10.44
CA LEU A 164 -1.55 -11.61 9.63
C LEU A 164 -0.05 -11.91 9.84
N GLU A 165 0.63 -11.20 10.73
CA GLU A 165 2.06 -11.30 10.98
C GLU A 165 2.90 -11.13 9.70
N MET A 166 2.43 -10.29 8.75
CA MET A 166 3.10 -10.08 7.46
C MET A 166 4.14 -8.96 7.49
N LEU A 167 4.16 -8.17 8.56
CA LEU A 167 5.16 -7.14 8.79
C LEU A 167 6.38 -7.73 9.51
N TYR A 168 7.57 -7.17 9.28
CA TYR A 168 8.85 -7.61 9.87
C TYR A 168 9.27 -9.06 9.54
N LYS A 169 8.76 -9.65 8.46
CA LYS A 169 9.15 -10.99 7.97
C LYS A 169 10.49 -11.01 7.20
N MET A 170 11.31 -9.99 7.32
CA MET A 170 12.63 -10.01 6.66
C MET A 170 13.51 -11.11 7.29
N LYS A 171 13.70 -12.19 6.56
CA LYS A 171 14.75 -13.18 6.79
C LYS A 171 15.86 -13.04 5.77
#